data_333cc961958f56f83deda363f1bd2349
#
_entry.id   333cc961958f56f83deda363f1bd2349
#
_cell.length_a   1.000
_cell.length_b   1.000
_cell.length_c   1.000
_cell.angle_alpha   90.00
_cell.angle_beta   90.00
_cell.angle_gamma   90.00
#
_symmetry.space_group_name_H-M   'P 1'
#
loop_
_entity.id
_entity.type
_entity.pdbx_description
1 polymer ?
#
loop_
_entity_poly.entity_id
_entity_poly.type
_entity_poly.pdbx_seq_one_letter_code
_entity_poly.pdbx_strand_id
1 'polypeptide(L)'
;MRSISDTNILKDFCEKFCNIVEKHCKYIIVSGYLVIASGRSRGTEDIDMILEKVSKAKFFQLHKELRANNFICIQEEDPNEIYEILLDNTSVRYIYNEQMLPEMELKFAKDILDQFQIDSRTKIPETNVNVYFGDLNLAIAFKEEYLKSDKDLADAKHLRLFFKEKINENKIKEFKKLIQEKRLK
;
A
#
# COMPACT_ATOMS: atom_id res chain seq x y z
N MET A 1 -13.43 18.83 -1.32
CA MET A 1 -14.25 17.61 -1.18
C MET A 1 -14.04 16.79 -2.44
N ARG A 2 -13.48 15.55 -2.38
CA ARG A 2 -13.38 14.72 -3.58
C ARG A 2 -14.76 14.38 -4.11
N SER A 3 -14.92 14.41 -5.43
CA SER A 3 -16.17 13.98 -6.06
C SER A 3 -16.28 12.43 -6.01
N ILE A 4 -17.49 11.91 -6.14
CA ILE A 4 -17.74 10.45 -6.27
C ILE A 4 -16.96 9.87 -7.47
N SER A 5 -16.79 10.67 -8.55
CA SER A 5 -16.00 10.31 -9.72
C SER A 5 -14.52 10.06 -9.39
N ASP A 6 -13.91 10.91 -8.56
CA ASP A 6 -12.49 10.80 -8.19
C ASP A 6 -12.21 9.55 -7.35
N THR A 7 -13.15 9.18 -6.47
CA THR A 7 -13.03 7.95 -5.66
C THR A 7 -13.13 6.71 -6.52
N ASN A 8 -13.98 6.71 -7.55
CA ASN A 8 -14.12 5.59 -8.49
C ASN A 8 -12.88 5.46 -9.38
N ILE A 9 -12.31 6.55 -9.88
CA ILE A 9 -11.07 6.53 -10.68
C ILE A 9 -9.92 5.92 -9.86
N LEU A 10 -9.78 6.34 -8.60
CA LEU A 10 -8.73 5.80 -7.71
C LEU A 10 -8.93 4.31 -7.43
N LYS A 11 -10.18 3.86 -7.23
CA LYS A 11 -10.53 2.46 -7.05
C LYS A 11 -10.20 1.63 -8.30
N ASP A 12 -10.65 2.06 -9.47
CA ASP A 12 -10.44 1.34 -10.73
C ASP A 12 -8.96 1.22 -11.06
N PHE A 13 -8.18 2.28 -10.84
CA PHE A 13 -6.73 2.27 -10.99
C PHE A 13 -6.07 1.25 -10.04
N CYS A 14 -6.42 1.32 -8.75
CA CYS A 14 -5.87 0.43 -7.73
C CYS A 14 -6.18 -1.03 -8.04
N GLU A 15 -7.44 -1.37 -8.33
CA GLU A 15 -7.86 -2.74 -8.61
C GLU A 15 -7.22 -3.28 -9.91
N LYS A 16 -7.12 -2.49 -10.98
CA LYS A 16 -6.43 -2.89 -12.22
C LYS A 16 -4.98 -3.23 -11.97
N PHE A 17 -4.25 -2.36 -11.25
CA PHE A 17 -2.85 -2.59 -10.92
C PHE A 17 -2.68 -3.84 -10.05
N CYS A 18 -3.44 -3.94 -8.98
CA CYS A 18 -3.38 -5.05 -8.03
C CYS A 18 -3.72 -6.40 -8.66
N ASN A 19 -4.68 -6.45 -9.59
CA ASN A 19 -5.04 -7.67 -10.32
C ASN A 19 -3.89 -8.22 -11.19
N ILE A 20 -3.03 -7.35 -11.70
CA ILE A 20 -1.82 -7.76 -12.43
C ILE A 20 -0.78 -8.28 -11.43
N VAL A 21 -0.49 -7.52 -10.39
CA VAL A 21 0.51 -7.88 -9.37
C VAL A 21 0.19 -9.23 -8.72
N GLU A 22 -1.08 -9.49 -8.40
CA GLU A 22 -1.53 -10.71 -7.70
C GLU A 22 -1.18 -12.01 -8.46
N LYS A 23 -1.03 -11.95 -9.78
CA LYS A 23 -0.62 -13.10 -10.61
C LYS A 23 0.87 -13.45 -10.46
N HIS A 24 1.66 -12.49 -10.01
CA HIS A 24 3.11 -12.62 -9.95
C HIS A 24 3.64 -12.74 -8.52
N CYS A 25 3.08 -11.99 -7.56
CA CYS A 25 3.62 -11.94 -6.21
C CYS A 25 2.58 -11.48 -5.18
N LYS A 26 2.91 -11.69 -3.90
CA LYS A 26 2.12 -11.14 -2.81
C LYS A 26 2.39 -9.64 -2.69
N TYR A 27 1.36 -8.92 -2.31
CA TYR A 27 1.42 -7.48 -2.05
C TYR A 27 0.44 -7.09 -0.96
N ILE A 28 0.61 -5.89 -0.44
CA ILE A 28 -0.36 -5.17 0.38
C ILE A 28 -0.45 -3.72 -0.04
N ILE A 29 -1.66 -3.17 0.05
CA ILE A 29 -1.86 -1.72 0.01
C ILE A 29 -1.79 -1.20 1.44
N VAL A 30 -1.06 -0.10 1.63
CA VAL A 30 -0.82 0.50 2.95
C VAL A 30 -1.21 1.99 2.98
N SER A 31 -0.95 2.65 4.10
CA SER A 31 -1.03 4.11 4.25
C SER A 31 -2.43 4.72 4.06
N GLY A 32 -2.54 5.70 3.16
CA GLY A 32 -3.73 6.55 3.02
C GLY A 32 -4.91 5.89 2.33
N TYR A 33 -4.65 4.96 1.43
CA TYR A 33 -5.72 4.38 0.62
C TYR A 33 -6.73 3.55 1.44
N LEU A 34 -6.28 2.79 2.45
CA LEU A 34 -7.18 2.07 3.36
C LEU A 34 -8.19 3.02 4.03
N VAL A 35 -7.73 4.21 4.40
CA VAL A 35 -8.56 5.22 5.07
C VAL A 35 -9.60 5.81 4.12
N ILE A 36 -9.22 6.05 2.86
CA ILE A 36 -10.14 6.51 1.81
C ILE A 36 -11.17 5.41 1.50
N ALA A 37 -10.72 4.18 1.33
CA ALA A 37 -11.58 3.03 1.06
C ALA A 37 -12.56 2.74 2.21
N SER A 38 -12.23 3.14 3.45
CA SER A 38 -13.15 3.11 4.60
C SER A 38 -14.05 4.36 4.73
N GLY A 39 -14.14 5.19 3.68
CA GLY A 39 -15.11 6.29 3.58
C GLY A 39 -14.64 7.64 4.13
N ARG A 40 -13.40 7.79 4.56
CA ARG A 40 -12.90 9.10 4.99
C ARG A 40 -12.53 9.97 3.78
N SER A 41 -13.05 11.19 3.73
CA SER A 41 -12.59 12.19 2.78
C SER A 41 -11.17 12.64 3.14
N ARG A 42 -10.21 12.28 2.29
CA ARG A 42 -8.78 12.59 2.44
C ARG A 42 -8.17 12.85 1.06
N GLY A 43 -7.37 13.92 0.94
CA GLY A 43 -6.54 14.11 -0.25
C GLY A 43 -5.37 13.13 -0.22
N THR A 44 -5.32 12.21 -1.16
CA THR A 44 -4.12 11.47 -1.56
C THR A 44 -4.28 11.14 -3.04
N GLU A 45 -3.21 11.25 -3.77
CA GLU A 45 -3.15 10.98 -5.21
C GLU A 45 -2.32 9.72 -5.47
N ASP A 46 -1.54 9.35 -4.47
CA ASP A 46 -0.66 8.20 -4.38
C ASP A 46 -1.30 7.05 -3.60
N ILE A 47 -1.12 5.85 -4.12
CA ILE A 47 -1.46 4.60 -3.46
C ILE A 47 -0.15 3.87 -3.15
N ASP A 48 0.11 3.63 -1.86
CA ASP A 48 1.32 2.94 -1.41
C ASP A 48 1.14 1.42 -1.47
N MET A 49 2.04 0.72 -2.17
CA MET A 49 2.09 -0.74 -2.25
C MET A 49 3.42 -1.28 -1.74
N ILE A 50 3.35 -2.30 -0.89
CA ILE A 50 4.51 -3.10 -0.50
C ILE A 50 4.40 -4.46 -1.18
N LEU A 51 5.43 -4.86 -1.94
CA LEU A 51 5.56 -6.17 -2.55
C LEU A 51 6.41 -7.10 -1.70
N GLU A 52 6.13 -8.40 -1.73
CA GLU A 52 7.12 -9.38 -1.32
C GLU A 52 8.37 -9.27 -2.20
N LYS A 53 9.54 -9.48 -1.62
CA LYS A 53 10.79 -9.45 -2.38
C LYS A 53 10.85 -10.67 -3.31
N VAL A 54 10.88 -10.42 -4.60
CA VAL A 54 10.90 -11.47 -5.64
C VAL A 54 12.23 -11.48 -6.39
N SER A 55 12.51 -12.57 -7.14
CA SER A 55 13.67 -12.63 -8.01
C SER A 55 13.56 -11.64 -9.17
N LYS A 56 14.72 -11.23 -9.72
CA LYS A 56 14.80 -10.32 -10.87
C LYS A 56 13.98 -10.83 -12.06
N ALA A 57 14.07 -12.12 -12.37
CA ALA A 57 13.29 -12.72 -13.45
C ALA A 57 11.77 -12.60 -13.24
N LYS A 58 11.30 -12.80 -12.01
CA LYS A 58 9.88 -12.67 -11.66
C LYS A 58 9.40 -11.22 -11.72
N PHE A 59 10.24 -10.27 -11.27
CA PHE A 59 9.95 -8.84 -11.40
C PHE A 59 9.85 -8.41 -12.88
N PHE A 60 10.72 -8.93 -13.74
CA PHE A 60 10.66 -8.63 -15.18
C PHE A 60 9.36 -9.09 -15.83
N GLN A 61 8.85 -10.26 -15.43
CA GLN A 61 7.55 -10.73 -15.91
C GLN A 61 6.41 -9.81 -15.45
N LEU A 62 6.44 -9.40 -14.17
CA LEU A 62 5.49 -8.42 -13.63
C LEU A 62 5.57 -7.10 -14.38
N HIS A 63 6.77 -6.52 -14.52
CA HIS A 63 6.96 -5.24 -15.22
C HIS A 63 6.48 -5.31 -16.67
N LYS A 64 6.80 -6.41 -17.38
CA LYS A 64 6.33 -6.63 -18.76
C LYS A 64 4.80 -6.65 -18.83
N GLU A 65 4.11 -7.31 -17.90
CA GLU A 65 2.65 -7.35 -17.89
C GLU A 65 2.05 -5.99 -17.54
N LEU A 66 2.64 -5.24 -16.59
CA LEU A 66 2.25 -3.87 -16.28
C LEU A 66 2.34 -2.97 -17.53
N ARG A 67 3.48 -3.01 -18.24
CA ARG A 67 3.68 -2.25 -19.49
C ARG A 67 2.66 -2.64 -20.58
N ALA A 68 2.39 -3.92 -20.74
CA ALA A 68 1.39 -4.42 -21.69
C ALA A 68 -0.04 -3.95 -21.36
N ASN A 69 -0.30 -3.56 -20.13
CA ASN A 69 -1.57 -3.00 -19.66
C ASN A 69 -1.52 -1.49 -19.44
N ASN A 70 -0.60 -0.78 -20.12
CA ASN A 70 -0.44 0.67 -20.12
C ASN A 70 -0.04 1.29 -18.75
N PHE A 71 0.56 0.52 -17.86
CA PHE A 71 1.22 1.08 -16.67
C PHE A 71 2.68 1.38 -16.98
N ILE A 72 3.10 2.61 -16.68
CA ILE A 72 4.44 3.13 -16.99
C ILE A 72 5.12 3.52 -15.69
N CYS A 73 6.35 3.05 -15.46
CA CYS A 73 7.20 3.56 -14.38
C CYS A 73 7.75 4.92 -14.79
N ILE A 74 7.58 5.94 -13.92
CA ILE A 74 7.96 7.32 -14.26
C ILE A 74 9.43 7.65 -13.97
N GLN A 75 10.12 6.84 -13.15
CA GLN A 75 11.51 7.06 -12.82
C GLN A 75 12.45 6.44 -13.84
N GLU A 76 12.08 5.28 -14.42
CA GLU A 76 12.96 4.51 -15.29
C GLU A 76 12.14 3.60 -16.22
N GLU A 77 12.68 3.29 -17.39
CA GLU A 77 12.05 2.37 -18.36
C GLU A 77 12.72 0.99 -18.37
N ASP A 78 14.02 0.92 -18.06
CA ASP A 78 14.75 -0.35 -18.00
C ASP A 78 14.36 -1.13 -16.73
N PRO A 79 13.77 -2.33 -16.86
CA PRO A 79 13.39 -3.14 -15.71
C PRO A 79 14.60 -3.56 -14.83
N ASN A 80 15.82 -3.53 -15.35
CA ASN A 80 17.02 -3.77 -14.54
C ASN A 80 17.24 -2.64 -13.54
N GLU A 81 17.19 -1.41 -14.01
CA GLU A 81 17.38 -0.21 -13.18
C GLU A 81 16.24 -0.06 -12.17
N ILE A 82 15.00 -0.30 -12.61
CA ILE A 82 13.83 -0.31 -11.68
C ILE A 82 14.03 -1.34 -10.56
N TYR A 83 14.51 -2.54 -10.90
CA TYR A 83 14.73 -3.59 -9.91
C TYR A 83 15.83 -3.21 -8.91
N GLU A 84 16.94 -2.61 -9.36
CA GLU A 84 18.02 -2.13 -8.47
C GLU A 84 17.52 -1.01 -7.54
N ILE A 85 16.72 -0.06 -8.04
CA ILE A 85 16.08 0.99 -7.21
C ILE A 85 15.26 0.35 -6.08
N LEU A 86 14.46 -0.68 -6.40
CA LEU A 86 13.65 -1.40 -5.43
C LEU A 86 14.50 -2.20 -4.41
N LEU A 87 15.65 -2.75 -4.84
CA LEU A 87 16.58 -3.46 -3.95
C LEU A 87 17.22 -2.52 -2.93
N ASP A 88 17.43 -1.25 -3.29
CA ASP A 88 17.94 -0.20 -2.42
C ASP A 88 16.88 0.36 -1.44
N ASN A 89 15.73 -0.33 -1.33
CA ASN A 89 14.59 0.08 -0.51
C ASN A 89 14.00 1.46 -0.90
N THR A 90 14.25 1.90 -2.13
CA THR A 90 13.65 3.09 -2.73
C THR A 90 12.37 2.71 -3.46
N SER A 91 11.35 3.55 -3.40
CA SER A 91 10.10 3.33 -4.10
C SER A 91 10.18 3.78 -5.56
N VAL A 92 9.39 3.12 -6.41
CA VAL A 92 9.15 3.55 -7.78
C VAL A 92 7.66 3.84 -7.97
N ARG A 93 7.32 4.69 -8.94
CA ARG A 93 5.95 5.10 -9.20
C ARG A 93 5.50 4.66 -10.58
N TYR A 94 4.31 4.07 -10.61
CA TYR A 94 3.63 3.70 -11.84
C TYR A 94 2.40 4.57 -12.05
N ILE A 95 2.23 5.04 -13.27
CA ILE A 95 1.06 5.78 -13.76
C ILE A 95 0.33 4.98 -14.83
N TYR A 96 -0.90 5.35 -15.15
CA TYR A 96 -1.73 4.67 -16.15
C TYR A 96 -2.01 5.59 -17.33
N ASN A 97 -1.78 5.10 -18.57
CA ASN A 97 -2.05 5.85 -19.82
C ASN A 97 -1.42 7.26 -19.83
N GLU A 98 -0.18 7.41 -19.33
CA GLU A 98 0.53 8.70 -19.26
C GLU A 98 -0.20 9.78 -18.43
N GLN A 99 -1.25 9.42 -17.71
CA GLN A 99 -1.91 10.31 -16.76
C GLN A 99 -1.10 10.35 -15.46
N MET A 100 -0.64 11.53 -15.07
CA MET A 100 0.21 11.71 -13.88
C MET A 100 -0.47 11.30 -12.57
N LEU A 101 -1.80 11.23 -12.55
CA LEU A 101 -2.59 10.88 -11.36
C LEU A 101 -3.78 9.99 -11.76
N PRO A 102 -4.13 9.00 -10.93
CA PRO A 102 -3.44 8.55 -9.71
C PRO A 102 -2.12 7.81 -10.00
N GLU A 103 -1.23 7.73 -9.01
CA GLU A 103 0.00 6.95 -9.10
C GLU A 103 0.06 5.82 -8.06
N MET A 104 0.78 4.74 -8.40
CA MET A 104 1.08 3.63 -7.50
C MET A 104 2.54 3.73 -7.06
N GLU A 105 2.77 4.08 -5.80
CA GLU A 105 4.10 4.03 -5.19
C GLU A 105 4.39 2.61 -4.70
N LEU A 106 5.32 1.95 -5.36
CA LEU A 106 5.65 0.55 -5.16
C LEU A 106 7.04 0.40 -4.55
N LYS A 107 7.18 -0.43 -3.52
CA LYS A 107 8.46 -0.79 -2.89
C LYS A 107 8.48 -2.25 -2.47
N PHE A 108 9.67 -2.82 -2.31
CA PHE A 108 9.80 -4.13 -1.70
C PHE A 108 9.66 -4.07 -0.18
N ALA A 109 9.22 -5.19 0.41
CA ALA A 109 9.28 -5.41 1.85
C ALA A 109 10.72 -5.30 2.32
N LYS A 110 10.99 -4.41 3.28
CA LYS A 110 12.35 -4.10 3.74
C LYS A 110 12.74 -4.82 5.02
N ASP A 111 11.78 -5.23 5.81
CA ASP A 111 12.02 -5.84 7.12
C ASP A 111 10.92 -6.83 7.55
N ILE A 112 11.10 -7.37 8.75
CA ILE A 112 10.18 -8.36 9.33
C ILE A 112 8.75 -7.82 9.53
N LEU A 113 8.57 -6.50 9.73
CA LEU A 113 7.25 -5.90 9.90
C LEU A 113 6.51 -5.85 8.57
N ASP A 114 7.21 -5.49 7.49
CA ASP A 114 6.62 -5.50 6.14
C ASP A 114 6.28 -6.94 5.73
N GLN A 115 7.18 -7.90 6.01
CA GLN A 115 6.92 -9.31 5.72
C GLN A 115 5.73 -9.85 6.51
N PHE A 116 5.63 -9.53 7.79
CA PHE A 116 4.47 -9.90 8.61
C PHE A 116 3.16 -9.36 8.01
N GLN A 117 3.13 -8.10 7.55
CA GLN A 117 1.96 -7.52 6.92
C GLN A 117 1.57 -8.26 5.63
N ILE A 118 2.56 -8.65 4.81
CA ILE A 118 2.32 -9.42 3.58
C ILE A 118 1.77 -10.82 3.92
N ASP A 119 2.30 -11.48 4.93
CA ASP A 119 1.87 -12.84 5.30
C ASP A 119 0.49 -12.86 5.98
N SER A 120 0.14 -11.80 6.72
CA SER A 120 -1.15 -11.61 7.38
C SER A 120 -2.17 -10.84 6.53
N ARG A 121 -1.86 -10.60 5.24
CA ARG A 121 -2.70 -9.80 4.34
C ARG A 121 -4.12 -10.35 4.22
N THR A 122 -5.07 -9.45 4.12
CA THR A 122 -6.49 -9.81 3.96
C THR A 122 -7.22 -8.82 3.05
N LYS A 123 -8.27 -9.29 2.38
CA LYS A 123 -9.24 -8.42 1.73
C LYS A 123 -10.27 -7.97 2.77
N ILE A 124 -10.59 -6.69 2.78
CA ILE A 124 -11.51 -6.10 3.76
C ILE A 124 -12.82 -5.72 3.05
N PRO A 125 -13.87 -6.57 3.14
CA PRO A 125 -15.11 -6.37 2.37
C PRO A 125 -15.77 -5.01 2.61
N GLU A 126 -15.68 -4.49 3.83
CA GLU A 126 -16.29 -3.20 4.21
C GLU A 126 -15.72 -2.00 3.44
N THR A 127 -14.54 -2.14 2.82
CA THR A 127 -13.95 -1.10 1.98
C THR A 127 -14.55 -1.06 0.58
N ASN A 128 -15.29 -2.09 0.18
CA ASN A 128 -15.80 -2.26 -1.18
C ASN A 128 -14.71 -2.18 -2.27
N VAL A 129 -13.47 -2.57 -1.92
CA VAL A 129 -12.30 -2.62 -2.82
C VAL A 129 -11.70 -4.02 -2.78
N ASN A 130 -11.48 -4.61 -3.96
CA ASN A 130 -11.00 -5.99 -4.07
C ASN A 130 -9.46 -6.07 -4.11
N VAL A 131 -8.79 -5.57 -3.06
CA VAL A 131 -7.34 -5.61 -2.93
C VAL A 131 -6.94 -6.11 -1.55
N TYR A 132 -5.66 -6.50 -1.40
CA TYR A 132 -5.13 -6.93 -0.11
C TYR A 132 -4.58 -5.74 0.68
N PHE A 133 -4.98 -5.67 1.94
CA PHE A 133 -4.43 -4.77 2.95
C PHE A 133 -3.63 -5.58 3.97
N GLY A 134 -2.69 -4.93 4.66
CA GLY A 134 -1.99 -5.50 5.80
C GLY A 134 -2.90 -5.61 7.05
N ASP A 135 -2.34 -6.07 8.17
CA ASP A 135 -3.06 -6.15 9.44
C ASP A 135 -3.55 -4.76 9.89
N LEU A 136 -4.85 -4.67 10.17
CA LEU A 136 -5.51 -3.41 10.55
C LEU A 136 -4.97 -2.82 11.85
N ASN A 137 -4.66 -3.67 12.85
CA ASN A 137 -4.11 -3.21 14.13
C ASN A 137 -2.68 -2.69 13.97
N LEU A 138 -1.90 -3.32 13.09
CA LEU A 138 -0.57 -2.84 12.74
C LEU A 138 -0.62 -1.53 11.95
N ALA A 139 -1.56 -1.37 11.02
CA ALA A 139 -1.76 -0.12 10.29
C ALA A 139 -2.06 1.05 11.25
N ILE A 140 -2.91 0.83 12.25
CA ILE A 140 -3.20 1.81 13.32
C ILE A 140 -1.93 2.09 14.15
N ALA A 141 -1.22 1.03 14.57
CA ALA A 141 0.02 1.18 15.34
C ALA A 141 1.08 1.99 14.60
N PHE A 142 1.26 1.78 13.28
CA PHE A 142 2.17 2.58 12.46
C PHE A 142 1.80 4.07 12.42
N LYS A 143 0.53 4.38 12.27
CA LYS A 143 0.06 5.76 12.24
C LYS A 143 0.26 6.46 13.58
N GLU A 144 0.04 5.77 14.68
CA GLU A 144 0.12 6.35 16.04
C GLU A 144 1.55 6.34 16.60
N GLU A 145 2.43 5.41 16.19
CA GLU A 145 3.76 5.26 16.80
C GLU A 145 4.92 5.68 15.90
N TYR A 146 4.80 5.52 14.59
CA TYR A 146 5.87 5.82 13.63
C TYR A 146 5.65 7.12 12.87
N LEU A 147 4.50 7.27 12.20
CA LEU A 147 4.20 8.41 11.33
C LEU A 147 3.87 9.67 12.14
N LYS A 148 2.97 9.58 13.10
CA LYS A 148 2.64 10.59 14.12
C LYS A 148 2.21 11.98 13.64
N SER A 149 2.00 12.21 12.34
CA SER A 149 1.46 13.49 11.88
C SER A 149 0.00 13.65 12.33
N ASP A 150 -0.50 14.89 12.40
CA ASP A 150 -1.91 15.15 12.72
C ASP A 150 -2.86 14.41 11.79
N LYS A 151 -2.48 14.29 10.51
CA LYS A 151 -3.19 13.52 9.49
C LYS A 151 -3.22 12.03 9.82
N ASP A 152 -2.09 11.45 10.25
CA ASP A 152 -2.00 10.05 10.61
C ASP A 152 -2.76 9.71 11.89
N LEU A 153 -2.70 10.57 12.90
CA LEU A 153 -3.47 10.41 14.14
C LEU A 153 -4.97 10.48 13.87
N ALA A 154 -5.40 11.41 13.01
CA ALA A 154 -6.79 11.50 12.60
C ALA A 154 -7.25 10.28 11.76
N ASP A 155 -6.35 9.73 10.92
CA ASP A 155 -6.57 8.49 10.17
C ASP A 155 -6.73 7.28 11.12
N ALA A 156 -5.84 7.15 12.11
CA ALA A 156 -5.92 6.08 13.12
C ALA A 156 -7.24 6.13 13.90
N LYS A 157 -7.66 7.34 14.29
CA LYS A 157 -8.96 7.54 14.96
C LYS A 157 -10.13 7.10 14.08
N HIS A 158 -10.10 7.46 12.79
CA HIS A 158 -11.13 7.04 11.83
C HIS A 158 -11.18 5.51 11.68
N LEU A 159 -10.03 4.85 11.50
CA LEU A 159 -9.95 3.39 11.38
C LEU A 159 -10.48 2.69 12.62
N ARG A 160 -10.19 3.19 13.83
CA ARG A 160 -10.73 2.67 15.09
C ARG A 160 -12.26 2.75 15.17
N LEU A 161 -12.84 3.84 14.69
CA LEU A 161 -14.30 4.04 14.69
C LEU A 161 -14.98 3.16 13.63
N PHE A 162 -14.43 3.14 12.42
CA PHE A 162 -15.02 2.40 11.30
C PHE A 162 -14.94 0.88 11.49
N PHE A 163 -13.80 0.38 11.98
CA PHE A 163 -13.55 -1.05 12.18
C PHE A 163 -13.65 -1.48 13.66
N LYS A 164 -14.45 -0.81 14.46
CA LYS A 164 -14.56 -1.02 15.91
C LYS A 164 -14.58 -2.49 16.34
N GLU A 165 -15.36 -3.31 15.65
CA GLU A 165 -15.54 -4.74 15.97
C GLU A 165 -14.31 -5.61 15.62
N LYS A 166 -13.36 -5.09 14.82
CA LYS A 166 -12.13 -5.80 14.37
C LYS A 166 -10.89 -5.33 15.09
N ILE A 167 -10.98 -4.29 15.91
CA ILE A 167 -9.83 -3.70 16.61
C ILE A 167 -9.50 -4.51 17.86
N ASN A 168 -8.20 -4.79 18.03
CA ASN A 168 -7.65 -5.39 19.23
C ASN A 168 -6.59 -4.47 19.85
N GLU A 169 -6.94 -3.77 20.92
CA GLU A 169 -6.07 -2.80 21.59
C GLU A 169 -4.78 -3.44 22.16
N ASN A 170 -4.83 -4.70 22.58
CA ASN A 170 -3.62 -5.37 23.05
C ASN A 170 -2.64 -5.63 21.90
N LYS A 171 -3.14 -6.10 20.74
CA LYS A 171 -2.30 -6.23 19.54
C LYS A 171 -1.70 -4.88 19.10
N ILE A 172 -2.48 -3.81 19.13
CA ILE A 172 -1.96 -2.47 18.80
C ILE A 172 -0.81 -2.08 19.73
N LYS A 173 -0.95 -2.31 21.04
CA LYS A 173 0.12 -2.04 22.01
C LYS A 173 1.38 -2.88 21.75
N GLU A 174 1.21 -4.16 21.42
CA GLU A 174 2.33 -5.05 21.06
C GLU A 174 3.03 -4.56 19.78
N PHE A 175 2.29 -4.21 18.75
CA PHE A 175 2.85 -3.68 17.51
C PHE A 175 3.57 -2.35 17.71
N LYS A 176 3.07 -1.45 18.57
CA LYS A 176 3.78 -0.21 18.91
C LYS A 176 5.15 -0.48 19.53
N LYS A 177 5.25 -1.43 20.47
CA LYS A 177 6.52 -1.84 21.04
C LYS A 177 7.47 -2.38 19.97
N LEU A 178 6.96 -3.24 19.09
CA LEU A 178 7.75 -3.82 18.00
C LEU A 178 8.24 -2.75 17.01
N ILE A 179 7.41 -1.76 16.69
CA ILE A 179 7.80 -0.61 15.86
C ILE A 179 8.92 0.21 16.55
N GLN A 180 8.80 0.49 17.84
CA GLN A 180 9.84 1.17 18.60
C GLN A 180 11.17 0.42 18.54
N GLU A 181 11.14 -0.90 18.67
CA GLU A 181 12.35 -1.74 18.65
C GLU A 181 13.00 -1.86 17.27
N LYS A 182 12.20 -1.90 16.20
CA LYS A 182 12.68 -2.22 14.85
C LYS A 182 12.82 -1.03 13.91
N ARG A 183 12.16 0.09 14.17
CA ARG A 183 12.09 1.26 13.28
C ARG A 183 12.54 2.57 13.92
N LEU A 184 12.56 2.69 15.24
CA LEU A 184 12.88 3.92 15.96
C LEU A 184 14.21 3.84 16.74
N LYS A 185 14.86 2.69 16.74
CA LYS A 185 16.24 2.50 17.20
C LYS A 185 17.15 2.51 15.97
#